data_45ed5a3951a4ceb70174f8fd9b443876
#
_entry.id   45ed5a3951a4ceb70174f8fd9b443876
#
_cell.length_a   1.000
_cell.length_b   1.000
_cell.length_c   1.000
_cell.angle_alpha   90.00
_cell.angle_beta   90.00
_cell.angle_gamma   90.00
#
_symmetry.space_group_name_H-M   'P 1'
#
loop_
_entity.id
_entity.type
_entity.pdbx_description
1 polymer ?
#
loop_
_entity_poly.entity_id
_entity_poly.type
_entity_poly.pdbx_seq_one_letter_code
_entity_poly.pdbx_strand_id
1 'polypeptide(L)'
;EENDDKEEKEDKAIRKDDGMEYIGDLLVGYSYADEWANPNAFLKDWRVGCPDGGKNNGPQLWNIAVLNPKTLFNEDGSLGTSGKLLKNKIERTLDGVENIRVDNVMGLVDPYIYKSSAVQEDGSISYNDRNFLSYTGIDPQHNYPKIFHKILIPTLKEHHINPQNVVFEDLGAQSPTFQEVFYGGKVDGKVYEDEKMQGIMYSKGNKMEGIKGPRYSFLSTHDNEPTATLLEEGSWIYNNEGWNPMYLAGYLMPPYNKENAKKSAEFCKDIEDNPRTRLKAKYAELFRGTPNIQVSFADLFGIDKTYNIGGQSNKDNWKLKLNSNYEDTYHKSLETEDKPAMNMPELLEIAVNSKVGMSIAKHEKTESEAKAETADLTERLEHWKDVLKEPEPDTFQDYEDD
;
A
#
# COMPACT_ATOMS: atom_id res chain seq x y z
N GLU A 1 26.64 -13.88 -18.43
CA GLU A 1 26.26 -14.87 -17.38
C GLU A 1 27.17 -14.78 -16.13
N GLU A 2 28.52 -14.85 -16.25
CA GLU A 2 29.42 -14.72 -15.08
C GLU A 2 29.50 -13.29 -14.48
N ASN A 3 29.26 -12.24 -15.28
CA ASN A 3 29.21 -10.88 -14.80
C ASN A 3 27.85 -10.54 -14.15
N ASP A 4 26.76 -11.06 -14.68
CA ASP A 4 25.41 -10.89 -14.12
C ASP A 4 25.31 -11.54 -12.74
N ASP A 5 25.91 -12.74 -12.55
CA ASP A 5 25.98 -13.44 -11.27
C ASP A 5 26.84 -12.70 -10.21
N LYS A 6 27.82 -11.89 -10.65
CA LYS A 6 28.63 -11.08 -9.73
C LYS A 6 27.92 -9.81 -9.29
N GLU A 7 27.33 -9.06 -10.22
CA GLU A 7 26.54 -7.88 -9.90
C GLU A 7 25.37 -8.24 -8.98
N GLU A 8 24.68 -9.36 -9.23
CA GLU A 8 23.59 -9.83 -8.38
C GLU A 8 24.05 -10.23 -6.97
N LYS A 9 25.25 -10.76 -6.82
CA LYS A 9 25.84 -11.09 -5.50
C LYS A 9 26.33 -9.85 -4.76
N GLU A 10 26.87 -8.86 -5.44
CA GLU A 10 27.28 -7.58 -4.89
C GLU A 10 26.05 -6.77 -4.47
N ASP A 11 24.99 -6.72 -5.27
CA ASP A 11 23.72 -6.08 -4.91
C ASP A 11 23.06 -6.75 -3.70
N LYS A 12 23.05 -8.09 -3.63
CA LYS A 12 22.56 -8.82 -2.45
C LYS A 12 23.42 -8.59 -1.19
N ALA A 13 24.71 -8.36 -1.35
CA ALA A 13 25.61 -8.05 -0.24
C ALA A 13 25.41 -6.62 0.29
N ILE A 14 25.23 -5.64 -0.60
CA ILE A 14 24.93 -4.25 -0.26
C ILE A 14 23.60 -4.16 0.48
N ARG A 15 22.56 -4.84 -0.03
CA ARG A 15 21.20 -4.86 0.57
C ARG A 15 21.16 -5.45 1.99
N LYS A 16 22.08 -6.34 2.35
CA LYS A 16 22.14 -6.91 3.71
C LYS A 16 22.72 -5.97 4.77
N ASP A 17 23.43 -4.94 4.35
CA ASP A 17 24.20 -4.09 5.27
C ASP A 17 23.44 -2.84 5.72
N ASP A 18 22.37 -2.45 5.01
CA ASP A 18 21.55 -1.27 5.32
C ASP A 18 20.44 -1.53 6.35
N GLY A 19 20.18 -2.80 6.69
CA GLY A 19 19.12 -3.19 7.63
C GLY A 19 17.70 -3.00 7.10
N MET A 20 17.52 -2.70 5.79
CA MET A 20 16.24 -2.61 5.13
C MET A 20 15.82 -3.95 4.52
N GLU A 21 14.52 -4.20 4.48
CA GLU A 21 13.92 -5.33 3.78
C GLU A 21 13.20 -4.83 2.53
N TYR A 22 13.42 -5.49 1.41
CA TYR A 22 12.78 -5.17 0.14
C TYR A 22 11.54 -6.03 -0.05
N ILE A 23 10.43 -5.39 -0.42
CA ILE A 23 9.15 -6.05 -0.67
C ILE A 23 8.83 -5.95 -2.16
N GLY A 24 8.82 -7.10 -2.85
CA GLY A 24 8.41 -7.18 -4.25
C GLY A 24 6.91 -6.99 -4.41
N ASP A 25 6.47 -6.47 -5.54
CA ASP A 25 5.05 -6.31 -5.84
C ASP A 25 4.58 -7.38 -6.84
N LEU A 26 3.75 -8.32 -6.38
CA LEU A 26 3.17 -9.36 -7.20
C LEU A 26 1.88 -8.85 -7.86
N LEU A 27 1.99 -8.41 -9.09
CA LEU A 27 0.86 -8.00 -9.90
C LEU A 27 0.03 -9.21 -10.36
N VAL A 28 -1.30 -9.11 -10.34
CA VAL A 28 -2.19 -10.17 -10.87
C VAL A 28 -2.17 -10.23 -12.40
N GLY A 29 -1.70 -9.18 -13.06
CA GLY A 29 -1.70 -9.03 -14.51
C GLY A 29 -0.61 -9.83 -15.23
N TYR A 30 -0.87 -10.13 -16.49
CA TYR A 30 0.06 -10.73 -17.44
C TYR A 30 0.16 -9.86 -18.68
N SER A 31 1.35 -9.80 -19.29
CA SER A 31 1.58 -9.04 -20.51
C SER A 31 1.00 -9.76 -21.74
N TYR A 32 0.83 -9.02 -22.83
CA TYR A 32 0.50 -9.63 -24.12
C TYR A 32 1.56 -10.64 -24.60
N ALA A 33 2.82 -10.43 -24.25
CA ALA A 33 3.89 -11.38 -24.55
C ALA A 33 3.71 -12.70 -23.81
N ASP A 34 3.29 -12.65 -22.52
CA ASP A 34 2.98 -13.85 -21.74
C ASP A 34 1.81 -14.62 -22.36
N GLU A 35 0.73 -13.90 -22.74
CA GLU A 35 -0.44 -14.51 -23.37
C GLU A 35 -0.08 -15.15 -24.73
N TRP A 36 0.73 -14.47 -25.54
CA TRP A 36 1.20 -14.99 -26.81
C TRP A 36 2.06 -16.24 -26.66
N ALA A 37 2.97 -16.23 -25.70
CA ALA A 37 3.89 -17.34 -25.45
C ALA A 37 3.20 -18.54 -24.80
N ASN A 38 2.09 -18.31 -24.07
CA ASN A 38 1.39 -19.34 -23.29
C ASN A 38 -0.13 -19.37 -23.57
N PRO A 39 -0.56 -19.51 -24.84
CA PRO A 39 -1.97 -19.32 -25.22
C PRO A 39 -2.94 -20.28 -24.51
N ASN A 40 -2.47 -21.45 -24.06
CA ASN A 40 -3.29 -22.44 -23.33
C ASN A 40 -3.44 -22.10 -21.83
N ALA A 41 -2.61 -21.19 -21.32
CA ALA A 41 -2.67 -20.77 -19.92
C ALA A 41 -3.77 -19.71 -19.68
N PHE A 42 -4.37 -19.16 -20.72
CA PHE A 42 -5.33 -18.07 -20.62
C PHE A 42 -6.66 -18.40 -21.27
N LEU A 43 -7.72 -17.77 -20.78
CA LEU A 43 -9.05 -17.81 -21.39
C LEU A 43 -9.10 -16.84 -22.57
N LYS A 44 -9.60 -17.33 -23.72
CA LYS A 44 -9.87 -16.48 -24.88
C LYS A 44 -11.05 -15.56 -24.58
N ASP A 45 -10.98 -14.32 -25.09
CA ASP A 45 -12.06 -13.32 -25.00
C ASP A 45 -12.44 -12.88 -23.58
N TRP A 46 -11.66 -13.26 -22.57
CA TRP A 46 -11.90 -12.79 -21.21
C TRP A 46 -10.72 -11.96 -20.70
N ARG A 47 -11.05 -10.87 -20.02
CA ARG A 47 -10.09 -9.95 -19.41
C ARG A 47 -10.46 -9.66 -17.95
N VAL A 48 -9.46 -9.42 -17.12
CA VAL A 48 -9.66 -8.99 -15.75
C VAL A 48 -10.02 -7.51 -15.71
N GLY A 49 -10.92 -7.16 -14.82
CA GLY A 49 -11.34 -5.79 -14.57
C GLY A 49 -11.85 -5.62 -13.15
N CYS A 50 -12.48 -4.49 -12.89
CA CYS A 50 -13.16 -4.21 -11.63
C CYS A 50 -14.60 -3.76 -11.94
N PRO A 51 -15.62 -4.28 -11.24
CA PRO A 51 -17.02 -3.98 -11.55
C PRO A 51 -17.41 -2.53 -11.27
N ASP A 52 -16.83 -1.95 -10.22
CA ASP A 52 -17.06 -0.57 -9.84
C ASP A 52 -15.73 0.05 -9.39
N GLY A 53 -15.25 1.02 -10.14
CA GLY A 53 -14.01 1.73 -9.84
C GLY A 53 -14.11 2.72 -8.67
N GLY A 54 -15.23 2.73 -7.93
CA GLY A 54 -15.52 3.75 -6.93
C GLY A 54 -15.72 5.15 -7.55
N LYS A 55 -16.35 6.06 -6.86
CA LYS A 55 -16.54 7.47 -7.30
C LYS A 55 -17.25 7.65 -8.66
N ASN A 56 -18.27 6.86 -8.98
CA ASN A 56 -19.12 7.02 -10.17
C ASN A 56 -18.45 6.79 -11.54
N ASN A 57 -17.30 6.13 -11.61
CA ASN A 57 -16.56 5.96 -12.87
C ASN A 57 -16.95 4.69 -13.66
N GLY A 58 -17.90 3.91 -13.17
CA GLY A 58 -18.27 2.65 -13.81
C GLY A 58 -17.19 1.56 -13.70
N PRO A 59 -17.34 0.46 -14.45
CA PRO A 59 -16.39 -0.63 -14.42
C PRO A 59 -15.03 -0.23 -15.01
N GLN A 60 -13.95 -0.70 -14.39
CA GLN A 60 -12.60 -0.56 -14.92
C GLN A 60 -12.26 -1.75 -15.81
N LEU A 61 -11.78 -1.48 -17.02
CA LEU A 61 -11.39 -2.48 -18.00
C LEU A 61 -9.86 -2.50 -18.08
N TRP A 62 -9.22 -3.43 -17.37
CA TRP A 62 -7.76 -3.45 -17.27
C TRP A 62 -7.06 -4.11 -18.45
N ASN A 63 -7.82 -4.81 -19.31
CA ASN A 63 -7.31 -5.51 -20.48
C ASN A 63 -6.22 -6.57 -20.18
N ILE A 64 -6.26 -7.14 -19.00
CA ILE A 64 -5.33 -8.16 -18.50
C ILE A 64 -5.89 -9.55 -18.80
N ALA A 65 -5.05 -10.45 -19.28
CA ALA A 65 -5.43 -11.83 -19.59
C ALA A 65 -5.85 -12.61 -18.33
N VAL A 66 -6.91 -13.41 -18.45
CA VAL A 66 -7.45 -14.24 -17.37
C VAL A 66 -6.81 -15.62 -17.43
N LEU A 67 -6.21 -16.08 -16.34
CA LEU A 67 -5.70 -17.45 -16.24
C LEU A 67 -6.86 -18.46 -16.45
N ASN A 68 -6.57 -19.51 -17.22
CA ASN A 68 -7.53 -20.54 -17.49
C ASN A 68 -7.67 -21.48 -16.27
N PRO A 69 -8.83 -21.50 -15.58
CA PRO A 69 -9.00 -22.32 -14.38
C PRO A 69 -8.85 -23.82 -14.67
N LYS A 70 -9.19 -24.27 -15.88
CA LYS A 70 -9.07 -25.68 -16.27
C LYS A 70 -7.64 -26.18 -16.36
N THR A 71 -6.68 -25.28 -16.51
CA THR A 71 -5.26 -25.61 -16.63
C THR A 71 -4.43 -25.15 -15.44
N LEU A 72 -5.07 -24.71 -14.35
CA LEU A 72 -4.39 -24.43 -13.07
C LEU A 72 -3.82 -25.71 -12.45
N PHE A 73 -4.63 -26.77 -12.44
CA PHE A 73 -4.26 -28.07 -11.88
C PHE A 73 -4.60 -29.19 -12.84
N ASN A 74 -3.76 -30.21 -12.92
CA ASN A 74 -4.03 -31.46 -13.61
C ASN A 74 -4.96 -32.35 -12.78
N GLU A 75 -5.46 -33.45 -13.37
CA GLU A 75 -6.37 -34.40 -12.69
C GLU A 75 -5.70 -35.07 -11.47
N ASP A 76 -4.39 -35.26 -11.49
CA ASP A 76 -3.59 -35.79 -10.38
C ASP A 76 -3.28 -34.75 -9.27
N GLY A 77 -3.74 -33.50 -9.44
CA GLY A 77 -3.55 -32.40 -8.52
C GLY A 77 -2.19 -31.66 -8.68
N SER A 78 -1.34 -32.08 -9.60
CA SER A 78 -0.12 -31.34 -9.95
C SER A 78 -0.45 -30.06 -10.72
N LEU A 79 0.53 -29.14 -10.79
CA LEU A 79 0.35 -27.85 -11.49
C LEU A 79 0.22 -28.06 -13.00
N GLY A 80 -0.88 -27.60 -13.56
CA GLY A 80 -1.09 -27.46 -15.00
C GLY A 80 -0.35 -26.23 -15.57
N THR A 81 -0.62 -25.91 -16.83
CA THR A 81 0.10 -24.83 -17.55
C THR A 81 -0.09 -23.47 -16.88
N SER A 82 -1.33 -23.10 -16.52
CA SER A 82 -1.61 -21.84 -15.82
C SER A 82 -1.00 -21.80 -14.42
N GLY A 83 -1.05 -22.94 -13.70
CA GLY A 83 -0.49 -23.06 -12.36
C GLY A 83 1.03 -22.91 -12.35
N LYS A 84 1.72 -23.53 -13.32
CA LYS A 84 3.17 -23.38 -13.50
C LYS A 84 3.57 -21.95 -13.87
N LEU A 85 2.81 -21.30 -14.76
CA LEU A 85 3.06 -19.93 -15.15
C LEU A 85 2.90 -18.98 -13.95
N LEU A 86 1.87 -19.17 -13.13
CA LEU A 86 1.68 -18.39 -11.92
C LEU A 86 2.79 -18.65 -10.89
N LYS A 87 3.18 -19.90 -10.66
CA LYS A 87 4.27 -20.24 -9.76
C LYS A 87 5.57 -19.56 -10.19
N ASN A 88 5.94 -19.67 -11.46
CA ASN A 88 7.14 -19.02 -12.00
C ASN A 88 7.11 -17.51 -11.82
N LYS A 89 5.92 -16.87 -11.96
CA LYS A 89 5.77 -15.44 -11.73
C LYS A 89 6.02 -15.08 -10.28
N ILE A 90 5.47 -15.85 -9.34
CA ILE A 90 5.69 -15.66 -7.90
C ILE A 90 7.18 -15.81 -7.58
N GLU A 91 7.83 -16.86 -8.06
CA GLU A 91 9.27 -17.13 -7.86
C GLU A 91 10.13 -15.96 -8.36
N ARG A 92 9.84 -15.43 -9.55
CA ARG A 92 10.55 -14.24 -10.07
C ARG A 92 10.31 -12.97 -9.25
N THR A 93 9.09 -12.79 -8.71
CA THR A 93 8.80 -11.65 -7.83
C THR A 93 9.55 -11.78 -6.51
N LEU A 94 9.80 -13.00 -6.05
CA LEU A 94 10.54 -13.30 -4.83
C LEU A 94 12.06 -13.22 -5.00
N ASP A 95 12.54 -13.16 -6.25
CA ASP A 95 13.97 -13.08 -6.53
C ASP A 95 14.53 -11.73 -6.09
N GLY A 96 15.50 -11.77 -5.19
CA GLY A 96 16.17 -10.58 -4.66
C GLY A 96 15.35 -9.73 -3.67
N VAL A 97 14.25 -10.25 -3.12
CA VAL A 97 13.44 -9.56 -2.09
C VAL A 97 13.19 -10.47 -0.89
N GLU A 98 12.94 -9.87 0.26
CA GLU A 98 12.70 -10.59 1.52
C GLU A 98 11.21 -10.89 1.76
N ASN A 99 10.32 -10.20 1.05
CA ASN A 99 8.87 -10.38 1.17
C ASN A 99 8.14 -9.89 -0.09
N ILE A 100 6.83 -10.13 -0.17
CA ILE A 100 5.99 -9.63 -1.26
C ILE A 100 4.74 -8.92 -0.76
N ARG A 101 4.29 -7.94 -1.56
CA ARG A 101 2.92 -7.43 -1.58
C ARG A 101 2.18 -8.06 -2.75
N VAL A 102 1.00 -8.59 -2.50
CA VAL A 102 0.11 -9.10 -3.56
C VAL A 102 -0.89 -8.01 -3.91
N ASP A 103 -0.73 -7.47 -5.11
CA ASP A 103 -1.63 -6.47 -5.68
C ASP A 103 -2.96 -7.10 -6.06
N ASN A 104 -4.06 -6.39 -5.82
CA ASN A 104 -5.42 -6.85 -6.16
C ASN A 104 -5.66 -8.33 -5.87
N VAL A 105 -5.51 -8.73 -4.62
CA VAL A 105 -5.60 -10.13 -4.20
C VAL A 105 -6.87 -10.84 -4.65
N MET A 106 -7.98 -10.10 -4.87
CA MET A 106 -9.21 -10.64 -5.45
C MET A 106 -8.98 -11.30 -6.79
N GLY A 107 -8.04 -10.78 -7.58
CA GLY A 107 -7.67 -11.34 -8.88
C GLY A 107 -7.08 -12.75 -8.84
N LEU A 108 -6.62 -13.21 -7.67
CA LEU A 108 -6.11 -14.56 -7.43
C LEU A 108 -7.13 -15.51 -6.78
N VAL A 109 -8.27 -15.01 -6.30
CA VAL A 109 -9.26 -15.83 -5.60
C VAL A 109 -10.59 -15.85 -6.34
N ASP A 110 -11.09 -14.68 -6.69
CA ASP A 110 -12.39 -14.48 -7.34
C ASP A 110 -12.29 -13.29 -8.30
N PRO A 111 -11.51 -13.43 -9.40
CA PRO A 111 -11.31 -12.34 -10.33
C PRO A 111 -12.63 -11.91 -10.95
N TYR A 112 -12.81 -10.61 -11.03
CA TYR A 112 -13.88 -10.04 -11.81
C TYR A 112 -13.44 -9.94 -13.27
N ILE A 113 -14.19 -10.53 -14.18
CA ILE A 113 -13.80 -10.64 -15.59
C ILE A 113 -14.88 -10.10 -16.52
N TYR A 114 -14.45 -9.63 -17.68
CA TYR A 114 -15.33 -9.14 -18.75
C TYR A 114 -14.92 -9.70 -20.11
N LYS A 115 -15.86 -9.69 -21.06
CA LYS A 115 -15.57 -10.08 -22.44
C LYS A 115 -14.94 -8.94 -23.23
N SER A 116 -13.74 -9.16 -23.77
CA SER A 116 -13.09 -8.18 -24.62
C SER A 116 -13.87 -7.90 -25.91
N SER A 117 -14.54 -8.90 -26.48
CA SER A 117 -15.40 -8.77 -27.65
C SER A 117 -16.68 -7.94 -27.40
N ALA A 118 -17.03 -7.66 -26.15
CA ALA A 118 -18.18 -6.84 -25.80
C ALA A 118 -17.83 -5.37 -25.57
N VAL A 119 -16.52 -5.01 -25.60
CA VAL A 119 -16.07 -3.63 -25.49
C VAL A 119 -16.35 -2.91 -26.80
N GLN A 120 -17.02 -1.75 -26.71
CA GLN A 120 -17.35 -0.91 -27.88
C GLN A 120 -16.14 -0.15 -28.37
N GLU A 121 -16.21 0.45 -29.56
CA GLU A 121 -15.13 1.25 -30.13
C GLU A 121 -14.74 2.48 -29.28
N ASP A 122 -15.70 3.01 -28.52
CA ASP A 122 -15.48 4.12 -27.60
C ASP A 122 -14.90 3.67 -26.24
N GLY A 123 -14.58 2.38 -26.09
CA GLY A 123 -14.05 1.80 -24.88
C GLY A 123 -15.11 1.49 -23.82
N SER A 124 -16.39 1.74 -24.07
CA SER A 124 -17.47 1.41 -23.16
C SER A 124 -17.85 -0.07 -23.23
N ILE A 125 -18.50 -0.57 -22.19
CA ILE A 125 -19.08 -1.91 -22.17
C ILE A 125 -20.44 -1.87 -21.45
N SER A 126 -21.41 -2.59 -21.99
CA SER A 126 -22.69 -2.74 -21.32
C SER A 126 -22.53 -3.64 -20.09
N TYR A 127 -22.85 -3.08 -18.93
CA TYR A 127 -22.78 -3.79 -17.65
C TYR A 127 -23.96 -4.78 -17.51
N ASN A 128 -23.73 -6.03 -17.82
CA ASN A 128 -24.69 -7.10 -17.63
C ASN A 128 -23.97 -8.44 -17.42
N ASP A 129 -24.68 -9.44 -16.86
CA ASP A 129 -24.13 -10.75 -16.50
C ASP A 129 -23.56 -11.56 -17.68
N ARG A 130 -23.84 -11.18 -18.93
CA ARG A 130 -23.27 -11.84 -20.11
C ARG A 130 -21.87 -11.33 -20.44
N ASN A 131 -21.60 -10.09 -20.09
CA ASN A 131 -20.36 -9.40 -20.41
C ASN A 131 -19.41 -9.37 -19.22
N PHE A 132 -19.96 -9.42 -18.00
CA PHE A 132 -19.20 -9.44 -16.74
C PHE A 132 -19.56 -10.67 -15.93
N LEU A 133 -18.55 -11.37 -15.43
CA LEU A 133 -18.72 -12.53 -14.56
C LEU A 133 -17.68 -12.49 -13.44
N SER A 134 -18.04 -12.97 -12.26
CA SER A 134 -17.06 -13.48 -11.31
C SER A 134 -16.51 -14.82 -11.80
N TYR A 135 -15.36 -15.27 -11.25
CA TYR A 135 -14.75 -16.54 -11.68
C TYR A 135 -15.70 -17.74 -11.58
N THR A 136 -16.65 -17.72 -10.66
CA THR A 136 -17.59 -18.83 -10.44
C THR A 136 -18.32 -19.28 -11.70
N GLY A 137 -18.53 -18.35 -12.65
CA GLY A 137 -19.14 -18.66 -13.94
C GLY A 137 -18.23 -19.39 -14.93
N ILE A 138 -16.91 -19.38 -14.72
CA ILE A 138 -15.91 -19.97 -15.61
C ILE A 138 -15.10 -21.10 -14.97
N ASP A 139 -15.21 -21.28 -13.67
CA ASP A 139 -14.45 -22.24 -12.87
C ASP A 139 -15.36 -23.21 -12.09
N PRO A 140 -16.06 -24.11 -12.77
CA PRO A 140 -16.95 -25.06 -12.12
C PRO A 140 -16.23 -26.05 -11.18
N GLN A 141 -14.90 -26.10 -11.23
CA GLN A 141 -14.08 -26.98 -10.38
C GLN A 141 -13.50 -26.23 -9.16
N HIS A 142 -13.83 -24.96 -9.00
CA HIS A 142 -13.32 -24.11 -7.91
C HIS A 142 -11.79 -24.12 -7.80
N ASN A 143 -11.09 -23.99 -8.93
CA ASN A 143 -9.63 -24.04 -8.95
C ASN A 143 -8.98 -22.72 -8.54
N TYR A 144 -9.61 -21.57 -8.81
CA TYR A 144 -9.10 -20.28 -8.36
C TYR A 144 -8.96 -20.18 -6.83
N PRO A 145 -9.95 -20.55 -6.03
CA PRO A 145 -9.80 -20.54 -4.57
C PRO A 145 -8.64 -21.39 -4.04
N LYS A 146 -8.23 -22.40 -4.81
CA LYS A 146 -7.10 -23.29 -4.43
C LYS A 146 -5.72 -22.64 -4.65
N ILE A 147 -5.63 -21.54 -5.41
CA ILE A 147 -4.36 -20.91 -5.75
C ILE A 147 -3.57 -20.57 -4.50
N PHE A 148 -4.22 -20.00 -3.48
CA PHE A 148 -3.55 -19.62 -2.24
C PHE A 148 -2.85 -20.81 -1.58
N HIS A 149 -3.58 -21.86 -1.30
CA HIS A 149 -3.08 -22.99 -0.51
C HIS A 149 -2.28 -24.00 -1.32
N LYS A 150 -2.39 -23.98 -2.65
CA LYS A 150 -1.69 -24.94 -3.51
C LYS A 150 -0.57 -24.34 -4.35
N ILE A 151 -0.53 -23.03 -4.50
CA ILE A 151 0.53 -22.36 -5.28
C ILE A 151 1.24 -21.31 -4.43
N LEU A 152 0.53 -20.25 -3.99
CA LEU A 152 1.17 -19.12 -3.33
C LEU A 152 1.86 -19.52 -2.03
N ILE A 153 1.12 -20.06 -1.07
CA ILE A 153 1.67 -20.44 0.25
C ILE A 153 2.81 -21.47 0.16
N PRO A 154 2.69 -22.56 -0.60
CA PRO A 154 3.80 -23.46 -0.79
C PRO A 154 5.05 -22.80 -1.38
N THR A 155 4.88 -21.95 -2.40
CA THR A 155 6.01 -21.23 -3.01
C THR A 155 6.68 -20.27 -2.03
N LEU A 156 5.91 -19.52 -1.22
CA LEU A 156 6.46 -18.67 -0.15
C LEU A 156 7.29 -19.49 0.85
N LYS A 157 6.78 -20.64 1.28
CA LYS A 157 7.48 -21.54 2.21
C LYS A 157 8.76 -22.13 1.60
N GLU A 158 8.76 -22.46 0.31
CA GLU A 158 9.95 -22.89 -0.44
C GLU A 158 11.05 -21.80 -0.44
N HIS A 159 10.64 -20.52 -0.45
CA HIS A 159 11.54 -19.37 -0.35
C HIS A 159 11.77 -18.87 1.10
N HIS A 160 11.41 -19.66 2.10
CA HIS A 160 11.57 -19.34 3.53
C HIS A 160 10.81 -18.09 4.00
N ILE A 161 9.79 -17.66 3.26
CA ILE A 161 8.94 -16.52 3.63
C ILE A 161 7.77 -17.03 4.46
N ASN A 162 7.56 -16.39 5.62
CA ASN A 162 6.37 -16.66 6.43
C ASN A 162 5.13 -16.06 5.74
N PRO A 163 4.14 -16.88 5.34
CA PRO A 163 2.92 -16.38 4.67
C PRO A 163 2.16 -15.33 5.49
N GLN A 164 2.32 -15.31 6.82
CA GLN A 164 1.68 -14.32 7.69
C GLN A 164 2.31 -12.91 7.59
N ASN A 165 3.51 -12.81 7.04
CA ASN A 165 4.19 -11.53 6.83
C ASN A 165 3.89 -10.93 5.46
N VAL A 166 3.27 -11.69 4.56
CA VAL A 166 2.91 -11.23 3.21
C VAL A 166 1.83 -10.16 3.29
N VAL A 167 2.00 -9.10 2.54
CA VAL A 167 1.08 -7.97 2.49
C VAL A 167 0.10 -8.17 1.33
N PHE A 168 -1.19 -8.03 1.60
CA PHE A 168 -2.24 -8.18 0.60
C PHE A 168 -3.04 -6.90 0.46
N GLU A 169 -3.24 -6.46 -0.77
CA GLU A 169 -4.09 -5.32 -1.02
C GLU A 169 -5.57 -5.68 -0.80
N ASP A 170 -6.19 -5.09 0.23
CA ASP A 170 -7.61 -5.24 0.54
C ASP A 170 -8.37 -3.98 0.11
N LEU A 171 -9.07 -4.07 -0.99
CA LEU A 171 -9.84 -2.95 -1.56
C LEU A 171 -11.26 -2.83 -0.98
N GLY A 172 -11.62 -3.63 0.01
CA GLY A 172 -12.90 -3.59 0.71
C GLY A 172 -14.10 -4.19 -0.05
N ALA A 173 -13.99 -4.48 -1.34
CA ALA A 173 -15.02 -5.13 -2.16
C ALA A 173 -14.78 -6.64 -2.22
N GLN A 174 -15.07 -7.34 -1.11
CA GLN A 174 -14.73 -8.75 -0.95
C GLN A 174 -15.92 -9.66 -1.27
N SER A 175 -15.69 -10.66 -2.13
CA SER A 175 -16.68 -11.70 -2.37
C SER A 175 -16.81 -12.67 -1.18
N PRO A 176 -17.93 -13.40 -1.04
CA PRO A 176 -18.04 -14.46 -0.03
C PRO A 176 -16.94 -15.50 -0.14
N THR A 177 -16.54 -15.87 -1.36
CA THR A 177 -15.43 -16.81 -1.60
C THR A 177 -14.12 -16.26 -1.09
N PHE A 178 -13.83 -14.99 -1.33
CA PHE A 178 -12.64 -14.34 -0.79
C PHE A 178 -12.64 -14.36 0.75
N GLN A 179 -13.76 -14.02 1.38
CA GLN A 179 -13.89 -14.06 2.84
C GLN A 179 -13.61 -15.45 3.39
N GLU A 180 -14.15 -16.49 2.74
CA GLU A 180 -13.95 -17.87 3.16
C GLU A 180 -12.49 -18.32 3.01
N VAL A 181 -11.88 -18.05 1.86
CA VAL A 181 -10.49 -18.46 1.57
C VAL A 181 -9.49 -17.65 2.37
N PHE A 182 -9.60 -16.34 2.35
CA PHE A 182 -8.59 -15.44 2.88
C PHE A 182 -8.65 -15.30 4.40
N TYR A 183 -9.81 -14.93 4.94
CA TYR A 183 -9.97 -14.73 6.37
C TYR A 183 -10.42 -16.01 7.10
N GLY A 184 -11.16 -16.86 6.45
CA GLY A 184 -11.64 -18.12 7.00
C GLY A 184 -10.63 -19.25 6.91
N GLY A 185 -9.65 -19.17 6.01
CA GLY A 185 -8.70 -20.24 5.73
C GLY A 185 -9.38 -21.51 5.22
N LYS A 186 -10.49 -21.38 4.48
CA LYS A 186 -11.28 -22.55 4.00
C LYS A 186 -11.30 -22.63 2.49
N VAL A 187 -11.04 -23.82 1.95
CA VAL A 187 -11.18 -24.14 0.54
C VAL A 187 -11.77 -25.53 0.40
N ASP A 188 -12.86 -25.69 -0.35
CA ASP A 188 -13.54 -26.97 -0.59
C ASP A 188 -13.82 -27.76 0.71
N GLY A 189 -14.20 -27.06 1.77
CA GLY A 189 -14.48 -27.64 3.09
C GLY A 189 -13.24 -28.01 3.93
N LYS A 190 -12.03 -27.89 3.39
CA LYS A 190 -10.79 -28.06 4.15
C LYS A 190 -10.42 -26.76 4.83
N VAL A 191 -10.06 -26.84 6.11
CA VAL A 191 -9.63 -25.69 6.94
C VAL A 191 -8.11 -25.65 7.01
N TYR A 192 -7.55 -24.48 6.77
CA TYR A 192 -6.12 -24.15 6.85
C TYR A 192 -5.94 -23.08 7.94
N GLU A 193 -6.06 -23.49 9.21
CA GLU A 193 -6.14 -22.55 10.36
C GLU A 193 -4.91 -21.65 10.51
N ASP A 194 -3.73 -22.16 10.19
CA ASP A 194 -2.45 -21.43 10.31
C ASP A 194 -2.12 -20.55 9.09
N GLU A 195 -3.03 -20.48 8.12
CA GLU A 195 -2.79 -19.82 6.83
C GLU A 195 -3.74 -18.66 6.56
N LYS A 196 -4.29 -18.06 7.63
CA LYS A 196 -5.09 -16.83 7.55
C LYS A 196 -4.19 -15.64 7.21
N MET A 197 -4.62 -14.83 6.28
CA MET A 197 -3.82 -13.76 5.71
C MET A 197 -4.14 -12.38 6.30
N GLN A 198 -3.28 -11.42 6.03
CA GLN A 198 -3.43 -10.02 6.42
C GLN A 198 -3.58 -9.16 5.18
N GLY A 199 -4.41 -8.11 5.25
CA GLY A 199 -4.62 -7.18 4.15
C GLY A 199 -4.09 -5.78 4.47
N ILE A 200 -3.81 -5.00 3.43
CA ILE A 200 -3.63 -3.56 3.55
C ILE A 200 -5.00 -2.93 3.70
N MET A 201 -5.15 -2.07 4.71
CA MET A 201 -6.35 -1.26 4.88
C MET A 201 -6.17 0.10 4.19
N TYR A 202 -7.10 0.45 3.32
CA TYR A 202 -7.22 1.80 2.78
C TYR A 202 -7.80 2.75 3.84
N SER A 203 -7.03 3.78 4.19
CA SER A 203 -7.43 4.73 5.23
C SER A 203 -7.55 6.16 4.75
N LYS A 204 -7.63 6.37 3.43
CA LYS A 204 -7.72 7.71 2.84
C LYS A 204 -8.91 8.50 3.37
N GLY A 205 -8.62 9.57 4.09
CA GLY A 205 -9.64 10.44 4.69
C GLY A 205 -10.39 9.87 5.88
N ASN A 206 -10.13 8.63 6.29
CA ASN A 206 -10.75 8.00 7.44
C ASN A 206 -10.00 8.29 8.74
N LYS A 207 -10.68 8.10 9.87
CA LYS A 207 -10.04 8.13 11.19
C LYS A 207 -9.15 6.91 11.38
N MET A 208 -7.95 7.12 11.95
CA MET A 208 -7.03 6.03 12.32
C MET A 208 -7.36 5.46 13.70
N GLU A 209 -8.16 6.15 14.49
CA GLU A 209 -8.58 5.70 15.81
C GLU A 209 -9.37 4.39 15.71
N GLY A 210 -8.96 3.39 16.49
CA GLY A 210 -9.67 2.11 16.58
C GLY A 210 -9.35 1.11 15.47
N ILE A 211 -8.38 1.38 14.59
CA ILE A 211 -7.86 0.40 13.64
C ILE A 211 -7.26 -0.78 14.43
N LYS A 212 -7.76 -1.97 14.17
CA LYS A 212 -7.35 -3.20 14.86
C LYS A 212 -6.73 -4.19 13.89
N GLY A 213 -5.81 -4.99 14.44
CA GLY A 213 -5.17 -6.09 13.73
C GLY A 213 -3.92 -5.66 12.98
N PRO A 214 -3.19 -6.65 12.46
CA PRO A 214 -1.98 -6.44 11.69
C PRO A 214 -2.35 -5.95 10.29
N ARG A 215 -2.28 -4.65 10.09
CA ARG A 215 -2.62 -3.99 8.83
C ARG A 215 -1.59 -2.95 8.51
N TYR A 216 -1.30 -2.79 7.22
CA TYR A 216 -0.62 -1.62 6.72
C TYR A 216 -1.65 -0.52 6.46
N SER A 217 -1.37 0.67 6.97
CA SER A 217 -2.20 1.85 6.73
C SER A 217 -1.43 2.90 5.96
N PHE A 218 -2.14 3.64 5.12
CA PHE A 218 -1.57 4.69 4.29
C PHE A 218 -2.60 5.80 4.04
N LEU A 219 -2.12 6.95 3.59
CA LEU A 219 -2.96 8.05 3.18
C LEU A 219 -3.07 8.15 1.67
N SER A 220 -1.98 7.90 0.95
CA SER A 220 -1.97 7.79 -0.51
C SER A 220 -1.12 6.61 -0.98
N THR A 221 -1.35 6.20 -2.22
CA THR A 221 -0.56 5.20 -2.93
C THR A 221 -0.23 5.71 -4.33
N HIS A 222 0.45 4.89 -5.12
CA HIS A 222 0.69 5.20 -6.53
C HIS A 222 -0.61 5.34 -7.36
N ASP A 223 -1.71 4.74 -6.92
CA ASP A 223 -3.02 4.75 -7.61
C ASP A 223 -3.99 5.83 -7.08
N ASN A 224 -3.52 6.68 -6.18
CA ASN A 224 -4.33 7.73 -5.59
C ASN A 224 -3.62 9.08 -5.69
N GLU A 225 -4.42 10.16 -5.62
CA GLU A 225 -3.83 11.49 -5.50
C GLU A 225 -2.99 11.59 -4.22
N PRO A 226 -1.81 12.25 -4.27
CA PRO A 226 -1.01 12.55 -3.10
C PRO A 226 -1.82 13.28 -2.03
N THR A 227 -1.50 13.07 -0.77
CA THR A 227 -2.25 13.64 0.35
C THR A 227 -2.25 15.17 0.32
N ALA A 228 -1.15 15.77 -0.14
CA ALA A 228 -1.02 17.23 -0.27
C ALA A 228 -2.08 17.86 -1.21
N THR A 229 -2.47 17.16 -2.30
CA THR A 229 -3.50 17.68 -3.23
C THR A 229 -4.89 17.70 -2.61
N LEU A 230 -5.11 16.94 -1.55
CA LEU A 230 -6.41 16.87 -0.87
C LEU A 230 -6.69 18.08 0.02
N LEU A 231 -5.70 18.94 0.21
CA LEU A 231 -5.85 20.20 0.97
C LEU A 231 -6.36 21.36 0.13
N GLU A 232 -6.49 21.18 -1.19
CA GLU A 232 -7.00 22.21 -2.08
C GLU A 232 -8.47 22.56 -1.75
N GLU A 233 -8.82 23.84 -1.84
CA GLU A 233 -10.17 24.31 -1.56
C GLU A 233 -11.21 23.58 -2.41
N GLY A 234 -12.29 23.15 -1.73
CA GLY A 234 -13.38 22.42 -2.38
C GLY A 234 -13.16 20.90 -2.47
N SER A 235 -12.05 20.37 -1.97
CA SER A 235 -11.88 18.93 -1.87
C SER A 235 -12.88 18.32 -0.88
N TRP A 236 -13.31 17.09 -1.15
CA TRP A 236 -14.23 16.34 -0.27
C TRP A 236 -13.69 16.13 1.15
N ILE A 237 -12.42 16.33 1.34
CA ILE A 237 -11.70 16.14 2.60
C ILE A 237 -12.17 17.09 3.70
N TYR A 238 -12.54 18.31 3.37
CA TYR A 238 -13.03 19.29 4.36
C TYR A 238 -14.30 18.83 5.08
N ASN A 239 -15.07 17.92 4.46
CA ASN A 239 -16.29 17.37 5.04
C ASN A 239 -16.08 15.98 5.68
N ASN A 240 -14.86 15.45 5.64
CA ASN A 240 -14.55 14.13 6.18
C ASN A 240 -14.18 14.22 7.65
N GLU A 241 -14.83 13.42 8.49
CA GLU A 241 -14.57 13.39 9.93
C GLU A 241 -13.09 13.13 10.29
N GLY A 242 -12.37 12.32 9.50
CA GLY A 242 -10.96 12.02 9.71
C GLY A 242 -10.03 13.21 9.49
N TRP A 243 -10.52 14.32 8.89
CA TRP A 243 -9.79 15.57 8.68
C TRP A 243 -10.31 16.72 9.52
N ASN A 244 -11.27 16.44 10.39
CA ASN A 244 -11.83 17.44 11.27
C ASN A 244 -10.76 17.95 12.25
N PRO A 245 -10.52 19.29 12.33
CA PRO A 245 -9.50 19.87 13.20
C PRO A 245 -9.67 19.49 14.68
N MET A 246 -10.92 19.49 15.17
CA MET A 246 -11.21 19.13 16.56
C MET A 246 -10.88 17.65 16.85
N TYR A 247 -11.19 16.76 15.92
CA TYR A 247 -10.82 15.35 16.04
C TYR A 247 -9.30 15.16 16.05
N LEU A 248 -8.59 15.75 15.07
CA LEU A 248 -7.14 15.64 14.97
C LEU A 248 -6.43 16.22 16.21
N ALA A 249 -6.85 17.41 16.65
CA ALA A 249 -6.27 18.01 17.85
C ALA A 249 -6.54 17.19 19.12
N GLY A 250 -7.76 16.71 19.33
CA GLY A 250 -8.11 15.87 20.46
C GLY A 250 -7.41 14.52 20.44
N TYR A 251 -7.16 13.98 19.25
CA TYR A 251 -6.45 12.72 19.08
C TYR A 251 -4.94 12.87 19.29
N LEU A 252 -4.32 13.90 18.71
CA LEU A 252 -2.87 14.10 18.73
C LEU A 252 -2.37 14.86 19.98
N MET A 253 -3.21 15.70 20.57
CA MET A 253 -2.91 16.46 21.78
C MET A 253 -4.05 16.32 22.80
N PRO A 254 -4.26 15.10 23.34
CA PRO A 254 -5.38 14.83 24.26
C PRO A 254 -5.26 15.68 25.52
N PRO A 255 -6.32 16.40 25.91
CA PRO A 255 -6.30 17.28 27.08
C PRO A 255 -6.30 16.48 28.38
N TYR A 256 -5.25 16.56 29.17
CA TYR A 256 -5.14 15.91 30.49
C TYR A 256 -5.00 16.88 31.68
N ASN A 257 -4.75 18.17 31.41
CA ASN A 257 -4.77 19.25 32.38
C ASN A 257 -5.18 20.57 31.73
N LYS A 258 -5.32 21.66 32.50
CA LYS A 258 -5.77 22.95 31.99
C LYS A 258 -4.80 23.57 30.97
N GLU A 259 -3.50 23.46 31.20
CA GLU A 259 -2.48 23.98 30.29
C GLU A 259 -2.49 23.21 28.96
N ASN A 260 -2.53 21.89 29.04
CA ASN A 260 -2.58 21.04 27.86
C ASN A 260 -3.90 21.22 27.09
N ALA A 261 -5.04 21.41 27.77
CA ALA A 261 -6.30 21.73 27.11
C ALA A 261 -6.24 23.03 26.32
N LYS A 262 -5.54 24.06 26.83
CA LYS A 262 -5.28 25.30 26.09
C LYS A 262 -4.43 25.05 24.85
N LYS A 263 -3.34 24.31 24.99
CA LYS A 263 -2.47 23.93 23.86
C LYS A 263 -3.23 23.12 22.80
N SER A 264 -4.09 22.20 23.21
CA SER A 264 -4.96 21.43 22.31
C SER A 264 -5.92 22.31 21.52
N ALA A 265 -6.51 23.33 22.18
CA ALA A 265 -7.40 24.29 21.51
C ALA A 265 -6.63 25.20 20.54
N GLU A 266 -5.44 25.65 20.88
CA GLU A 266 -4.54 26.43 20.00
C GLU A 266 -4.13 25.59 18.78
N PHE A 267 -3.77 24.33 18.99
CA PHE A 267 -3.45 23.40 17.91
C PHE A 267 -4.65 23.10 17.01
N CYS A 268 -5.84 22.96 17.58
CA CYS A 268 -7.08 22.82 16.80
C CYS A 268 -7.29 24.01 15.84
N LYS A 269 -7.10 25.23 16.35
CA LYS A 269 -7.19 26.43 15.55
C LYS A 269 -6.11 26.50 14.47
N ASP A 270 -4.89 26.12 14.79
CA ASP A 270 -3.80 26.08 13.80
C ASP A 270 -4.08 25.04 12.70
N ILE A 271 -4.62 23.88 13.02
CA ILE A 271 -5.08 22.88 12.01
C ILE A 271 -6.19 23.46 11.13
N GLU A 272 -7.08 24.28 11.69
CA GLU A 272 -8.18 24.93 10.96
C GLU A 272 -7.67 25.98 9.98
N ASP A 273 -6.78 26.86 10.46
CA ASP A 273 -6.31 28.04 9.75
C ASP A 273 -5.16 27.74 8.78
N ASN A 274 -4.37 26.68 9.04
CA ASN A 274 -3.14 26.37 8.31
C ASN A 274 -3.17 24.98 7.65
N PRO A 275 -3.28 24.91 6.31
CA PRO A 275 -3.28 23.67 5.57
C PRO A 275 -2.04 22.78 5.83
N ARG A 276 -0.86 23.40 6.01
CA ARG A 276 0.37 22.66 6.35
C ARG A 276 0.28 21.96 7.69
N THR A 277 -0.22 22.63 8.72
CA THR A 277 -0.44 22.02 10.04
C THR A 277 -1.47 20.91 9.96
N ARG A 278 -2.52 21.07 9.15
CA ARG A 278 -3.51 20.01 8.91
C ARG A 278 -2.89 18.80 8.26
N LEU A 279 -2.05 18.98 7.25
CA LEU A 279 -1.32 17.87 6.58
C LEU A 279 -0.42 17.14 7.57
N LYS A 280 0.39 17.87 8.35
CA LYS A 280 1.25 17.31 9.39
C LYS A 280 0.45 16.54 10.44
N ALA A 281 -0.66 17.10 10.90
CA ALA A 281 -1.55 16.42 11.85
C ALA A 281 -2.08 15.10 11.28
N LYS A 282 -2.43 15.09 9.99
CA LYS A 282 -2.92 13.87 9.33
C LYS A 282 -1.84 12.79 9.20
N TYR A 283 -0.62 13.18 8.86
CA TYR A 283 0.52 12.27 8.85
C TYR A 283 0.86 11.75 10.26
N ALA A 284 0.88 12.62 11.26
CA ALA A 284 1.11 12.22 12.64
C ALA A 284 0.03 11.26 13.16
N GLU A 285 -1.23 11.45 12.75
CA GLU A 285 -2.33 10.52 13.04
C GLU A 285 -2.05 9.13 12.46
N LEU A 286 -1.54 9.05 11.21
CA LEU A 286 -1.15 7.79 10.60
C LEU A 286 -0.10 7.07 11.44
N PHE A 287 1.00 7.77 11.81
CA PHE A 287 2.09 7.20 12.61
C PHE A 287 1.67 6.79 14.02
N ARG A 288 0.69 7.48 14.61
CA ARG A 288 0.14 7.10 15.89
C ARG A 288 -0.80 5.91 15.84
N GLY A 289 -1.59 5.80 14.77
CA GLY A 289 -2.77 4.96 14.70
C GLY A 289 -2.49 3.48 14.44
N THR A 290 -1.40 3.14 13.76
CA THR A 290 -1.12 1.78 13.29
C THR A 290 0.33 1.37 13.48
N PRO A 291 0.61 0.07 13.69
CA PRO A 291 1.98 -0.42 13.83
C PRO A 291 2.73 -0.50 12.50
N ASN A 292 2.01 -0.69 11.39
CA ASN A 292 2.61 -0.82 10.06
C ASN A 292 2.08 0.30 9.16
N ILE A 293 2.97 1.04 8.56
CA ILE A 293 2.69 2.25 7.80
C ILE A 293 3.36 2.15 6.44
N GLN A 294 2.61 2.48 5.40
CA GLN A 294 3.16 2.70 4.06
C GLN A 294 3.13 4.20 3.77
N VAL A 295 4.25 4.74 3.36
CA VAL A 295 4.38 6.13 2.91
C VAL A 295 4.67 6.14 1.42
N SER A 296 3.84 6.84 0.66
CA SER A 296 4.09 7.09 -0.77
C SER A 296 5.27 8.06 -0.92
N PHE A 297 6.15 7.83 -1.91
CA PHE A 297 7.23 8.77 -2.17
C PHE A 297 6.70 10.17 -2.57
N ALA A 298 5.54 10.25 -3.22
CA ALA A 298 4.91 11.53 -3.51
C ALA A 298 4.57 12.31 -2.23
N ASP A 299 4.03 11.63 -1.21
CA ASP A 299 3.77 12.23 0.09
C ASP A 299 5.07 12.60 0.82
N LEU A 300 6.07 11.70 0.78
CA LEU A 300 7.37 11.93 1.42
C LEU A 300 8.07 13.19 0.91
N PHE A 301 8.04 13.40 -0.42
CA PHE A 301 8.70 14.53 -1.08
C PHE A 301 7.82 15.78 -1.28
N GLY A 302 6.57 15.76 -0.82
CA GLY A 302 5.63 16.87 -1.03
C GLY A 302 5.24 17.07 -2.50
N ILE A 303 5.24 16.01 -3.30
CA ILE A 303 4.89 16.05 -4.72
C ILE A 303 3.37 16.00 -4.87
N ASP A 304 2.82 16.92 -5.65
CA ASP A 304 1.38 17.06 -5.89
C ASP A 304 0.87 16.36 -7.16
N LYS A 305 1.65 15.42 -7.69
CA LYS A 305 1.31 14.71 -8.93
C LYS A 305 0.97 13.25 -8.64
N THR A 306 -0.15 12.81 -9.19
CA THR A 306 -0.56 11.40 -9.17
C THR A 306 0.38 10.58 -10.04
N TYR A 307 0.86 9.47 -9.50
CA TYR A 307 1.78 8.57 -10.21
C TYR A 307 1.05 7.71 -11.25
N ASN A 308 -0.11 7.19 -10.88
CA ASN A 308 -0.96 6.38 -11.75
C ASN A 308 -2.43 6.71 -11.53
N ILE A 309 -3.18 6.88 -12.60
CA ILE A 309 -4.64 7.02 -12.55
C ILE A 309 -5.23 5.67 -12.91
N GLY A 310 -5.68 4.95 -11.90
CA GLY A 310 -6.22 3.60 -12.04
C GLY A 310 -7.36 3.51 -13.04
N GLY A 311 -7.39 2.45 -13.84
CA GLY A 311 -8.44 2.21 -14.84
C GLY A 311 -8.37 3.09 -16.09
N GLN A 312 -7.35 3.93 -16.24
CA GLN A 312 -7.16 4.78 -17.42
C GLN A 312 -5.83 4.51 -18.10
N SER A 313 -5.86 4.36 -19.44
CA SER A 313 -4.64 4.39 -20.24
C SER A 313 -4.23 5.84 -20.46
N ASN A 314 -3.31 6.33 -19.64
CA ASN A 314 -2.80 7.69 -19.72
C ASN A 314 -1.30 7.65 -20.01
N LYS A 315 -0.86 8.50 -20.95
CA LYS A 315 0.57 8.61 -21.33
C LYS A 315 1.49 9.05 -20.20
N ASP A 316 0.94 9.68 -19.14
CA ASP A 316 1.68 10.23 -18.02
C ASP A 316 1.73 9.26 -16.81
N ASN A 317 0.91 8.19 -16.85
CA ASN A 317 0.97 7.13 -15.83
C ASN A 317 2.35 6.47 -15.81
N TRP A 318 2.84 6.13 -14.62
CA TRP A 318 4.10 5.44 -14.38
C TRP A 318 5.37 6.20 -14.80
N LYS A 319 5.27 7.53 -14.99
CA LYS A 319 6.40 8.37 -15.44
C LYS A 319 6.95 9.32 -14.39
N LEU A 320 6.27 9.44 -13.26
CA LEU A 320 6.76 10.28 -12.19
C LEU A 320 8.08 9.69 -11.65
N LYS A 321 9.12 10.52 -11.63
CA LYS A 321 10.47 10.14 -11.19
C LYS A 321 11.03 11.22 -10.29
N LEU A 322 11.84 10.82 -9.33
CA LEU A 322 12.72 11.72 -8.62
C LEU A 322 13.89 12.08 -9.53
N ASN A 323 14.36 13.31 -9.42
CA ASN A 323 15.56 13.77 -10.13
C ASN A 323 16.81 13.23 -9.42
N SER A 324 17.97 13.29 -10.09
CA SER A 324 19.27 12.92 -9.49
C SER A 324 19.62 13.71 -8.24
N ASN A 325 19.13 14.95 -8.13
CA ASN A 325 19.29 15.82 -6.96
C ASN A 325 18.07 15.72 -6.00
N TYR A 326 17.53 14.54 -5.80
CA TYR A 326 16.31 14.31 -5.01
C TYR A 326 16.50 14.71 -3.53
N GLU A 327 17.69 14.59 -2.97
CA GLU A 327 18.01 14.99 -1.62
C GLU A 327 17.88 16.50 -1.43
N ASP A 328 18.51 17.30 -2.28
CA ASP A 328 18.34 18.76 -2.30
C ASP A 328 16.87 19.16 -2.45
N THR A 329 16.15 18.45 -3.31
CA THR A 329 14.71 18.68 -3.54
C THR A 329 13.92 18.41 -2.26
N TYR A 330 14.23 17.33 -1.57
CA TYR A 330 13.61 16.96 -0.30
C TYR A 330 13.86 18.03 0.77
N HIS A 331 15.12 18.41 0.99
CA HIS A 331 15.48 19.43 1.98
C HIS A 331 14.81 20.78 1.70
N LYS A 332 14.81 21.24 0.45
CA LYS A 332 14.09 22.47 0.05
C LYS A 332 12.59 22.36 0.28
N SER A 333 12.01 21.20 0.03
CA SER A 333 10.57 20.96 0.20
C SER A 333 10.14 20.86 1.67
N LEU A 334 11.07 20.55 2.60
CA LEU A 334 10.79 20.59 4.03
C LEU A 334 10.42 22.00 4.52
N GLU A 335 10.93 23.03 3.86
CA GLU A 335 10.73 24.44 4.22
C GLU A 335 9.58 25.13 3.47
N THR A 336 9.02 24.49 2.43
CA THR A 336 7.92 25.09 1.64
C THR A 336 6.63 25.19 2.46
N GLU A 337 5.90 26.29 2.29
CA GLU A 337 4.64 26.53 3.01
C GLU A 337 3.47 25.77 2.40
N ASP A 338 3.39 25.65 1.07
CA ASP A 338 2.24 25.08 0.39
C ASP A 338 2.17 23.55 0.46
N LYS A 339 3.24 22.88 0.07
CA LYS A 339 3.29 21.40 -0.08
C LYS A 339 4.59 20.88 0.51
N PRO A 340 4.72 20.87 1.84
CA PRO A 340 5.97 20.46 2.47
C PRO A 340 6.22 18.97 2.30
N ALA A 341 7.50 18.60 2.11
CA ALA A 341 7.95 17.23 2.30
C ALA A 341 7.73 16.80 3.76
N MET A 342 7.63 15.50 4.00
CA MET A 342 7.48 14.98 5.35
C MET A 342 8.77 15.09 6.14
N ASN A 343 8.77 15.85 7.23
CA ASN A 343 9.78 15.72 8.27
C ASN A 343 9.41 14.54 9.16
N MET A 344 9.93 13.36 8.85
CA MET A 344 9.61 12.12 9.56
C MET A 344 9.85 12.18 11.07
N PRO A 345 11.02 12.68 11.57
CA PRO A 345 11.24 12.87 13.00
C PRO A 345 10.20 13.77 13.68
N GLU A 346 9.80 14.89 13.04
CA GLU A 346 8.76 15.78 13.57
C GLU A 346 7.41 15.08 13.71
N LEU A 347 7.03 14.31 12.68
CA LEU A 347 5.77 13.57 12.70
C LEU A 347 5.74 12.47 13.75
N LEU A 348 6.85 11.76 13.90
CA LEU A 348 7.03 10.73 14.94
C LEU A 348 7.01 11.33 16.34
N GLU A 349 7.64 12.49 16.53
CA GLU A 349 7.59 13.23 17.80
C GLU A 349 6.15 13.57 18.20
N ILE A 350 5.35 14.11 17.26
CA ILE A 350 3.93 14.39 17.50
C ILE A 350 3.18 13.10 17.89
N ALA A 351 3.43 12.01 17.18
CA ALA A 351 2.77 10.74 17.43
C ALA A 351 3.15 10.15 18.81
N VAL A 352 4.41 10.23 19.20
CA VAL A 352 4.91 9.79 20.53
C VAL A 352 4.29 10.64 21.64
N ASN A 353 4.37 11.97 21.53
CA ASN A 353 3.78 12.90 22.50
C ASN A 353 2.26 12.69 22.63
N SER A 354 1.58 12.35 21.56
CA SER A 354 0.16 12.00 21.58
C SER A 354 -0.12 10.73 22.40
N LYS A 355 0.70 9.68 22.27
CA LYS A 355 0.57 8.45 23.08
C LYS A 355 0.83 8.73 24.57
N VAL A 356 1.86 9.52 24.87
CA VAL A 356 2.16 9.99 26.21
C VAL A 356 0.96 10.73 26.81
N GLY A 357 0.44 11.74 26.12
CA GLY A 357 -0.71 12.51 26.56
C GLY A 357 -1.96 11.67 26.77
N MET A 358 -2.21 10.69 25.91
CA MET A 358 -3.36 9.77 26.06
C MET A 358 -3.23 8.87 27.29
N SER A 359 -2.06 8.33 27.56
CA SER A 359 -1.79 7.50 28.75
C SER A 359 -2.04 8.29 30.04
N ILE A 360 -1.63 9.56 30.07
CA ILE A 360 -1.89 10.47 31.20
C ILE A 360 -3.39 10.77 31.31
N ALA A 361 -4.05 11.12 30.19
CA ALA A 361 -5.48 11.43 30.17
C ALA A 361 -6.36 10.26 30.64
N LYS A 362 -5.94 9.04 30.37
CA LYS A 362 -6.61 7.81 30.83
C LYS A 362 -6.22 7.37 32.26
N HIS A 363 -5.35 8.12 32.93
CA HIS A 363 -4.81 7.76 34.23
C HIS A 363 -4.07 6.41 34.28
N GLU A 364 -3.52 5.97 33.16
CA GLU A 364 -2.69 4.76 33.09
C GLU A 364 -1.30 4.99 33.68
N LYS A 365 -0.78 6.23 33.52
CA LYS A 365 0.53 6.68 34.04
C LYS A 365 0.46 8.10 34.53
N THR A 366 1.36 8.42 35.48
CA THR A 366 1.63 9.82 35.83
C THR A 366 2.39 10.53 34.71
N GLU A 367 2.35 11.85 34.66
CA GLU A 367 3.08 12.63 33.66
C GLU A 367 4.59 12.37 33.73
N SER A 368 5.15 12.21 34.93
CA SER A 368 6.59 11.92 35.10
C SER A 368 6.96 10.54 34.53
N GLU A 369 6.16 9.52 34.82
CA GLU A 369 6.41 8.15 34.34
C GLU A 369 6.30 8.09 32.81
N ALA A 370 5.24 8.67 32.23
CA ALA A 370 4.99 8.65 30.81
C ALA A 370 6.10 9.39 30.02
N LYS A 371 6.57 10.53 30.51
CA LYS A 371 7.67 11.29 29.90
C LYS A 371 9.01 10.59 30.04
N ALA A 372 9.31 10.00 31.22
CA ALA A 372 10.56 9.29 31.43
C ALA A 372 10.72 8.08 30.48
N GLU A 373 9.64 7.39 30.21
CA GLU A 373 9.62 6.19 29.33
C GLU A 373 9.96 6.53 27.87
N THR A 374 9.70 7.74 27.42
CA THR A 374 9.93 8.19 26.03
C THR A 374 11.05 9.20 25.89
N ALA A 375 11.75 9.54 26.97
CA ALA A 375 12.74 10.62 26.99
C ALA A 375 13.86 10.42 25.95
N ASP A 376 14.48 9.25 25.92
CA ASP A 376 15.55 8.92 24.96
C ASP A 376 15.03 9.00 23.49
N LEU A 377 13.86 8.47 23.23
CA LEU A 377 13.26 8.53 21.89
C LEU A 377 12.94 9.97 21.48
N THR A 378 12.40 10.76 22.40
CA THR A 378 12.08 12.17 22.14
C THR A 378 13.34 12.98 21.85
N GLU A 379 14.40 12.82 22.65
CA GLU A 379 15.69 13.48 22.44
C GLU A 379 16.30 13.13 21.07
N ARG A 380 16.24 11.87 20.69
CA ARG A 380 16.72 11.42 19.36
C ARG A 380 15.88 12.01 18.22
N LEU A 381 14.56 12.08 18.36
CA LEU A 381 13.68 12.67 17.35
C LEU A 381 13.90 14.17 17.21
N GLU A 382 14.10 14.90 18.33
CA GLU A 382 14.46 16.31 18.32
C GLU A 382 15.78 16.55 17.58
N HIS A 383 16.81 15.74 17.87
CA HIS A 383 18.08 15.81 17.17
C HIS A 383 17.94 15.61 15.66
N TRP A 384 17.29 14.53 15.22
CA TRP A 384 17.14 14.26 13.79
C TRP A 384 16.22 15.24 13.07
N LYS A 385 15.24 15.81 13.74
CA LYS A 385 14.38 16.88 13.22
C LYS A 385 15.20 18.12 12.83
N ASP A 386 16.21 18.43 13.63
CA ASP A 386 17.08 19.59 13.37
C ASP A 386 18.13 19.27 12.32
N VAL A 387 18.74 18.08 12.35
CA VAL A 387 19.68 17.61 11.31
C VAL A 387 19.05 17.66 9.92
N LEU A 388 17.80 17.23 9.76
CA LEU A 388 17.10 17.28 8.47
C LEU A 388 16.85 18.71 7.95
N LYS A 389 16.96 19.74 8.77
CA LYS A 389 16.84 21.14 8.34
C LYS A 389 18.15 21.75 7.88
N GLU A 390 19.27 21.16 8.30
CA GLU A 390 20.58 21.59 7.86
C GLU A 390 20.97 20.84 6.59
N PRO A 391 21.20 21.49 5.45
CA PRO A 391 21.73 20.81 4.28
C PRO A 391 23.09 20.20 4.63
N GLU A 392 23.28 18.93 4.31
CA GLU A 392 24.59 18.32 4.44
C GLU A 392 25.61 19.15 3.66
N PRO A 393 26.79 19.40 4.24
CA PRO A 393 27.88 20.03 3.48
C PRO A 393 28.20 19.10 2.30
N ASP A 394 28.29 19.67 1.09
CA ASP A 394 28.68 19.00 -0.16
C ASP A 394 29.93 18.12 0.07
N THR A 395 29.69 16.84 0.40
CA THR A 395 30.77 15.85 0.58
C THR A 395 30.96 14.96 -0.64
N PHE A 396 30.19 15.16 -1.68
CA PHE A 396 30.48 14.56 -2.96
C PHE A 396 31.63 15.32 -3.65
N GLN A 397 32.86 14.90 -3.35
CA GLN A 397 33.95 15.16 -4.25
C GLN A 397 33.62 14.52 -5.59
N ASP A 398 33.58 15.36 -6.63
CA ASP A 398 33.50 14.92 -8.01
C ASP A 398 34.54 13.81 -8.23
N TYR A 399 34.04 12.59 -8.44
CA TYR A 399 34.84 11.60 -9.13
C TYR A 399 34.93 12.09 -10.57
N GLU A 400 35.98 12.85 -10.87
CA GLU A 400 36.37 13.09 -12.25
C GLU A 400 36.66 11.72 -12.88
N ASP A 401 35.88 11.42 -13.92
CA ASP A 401 36.13 10.30 -14.81
C ASP A 401 37.53 10.46 -15.44
N ASP A 402 38.49 9.59 -15.05
CA ASP A 402 39.74 9.35 -15.78
C ASP A 402 39.54 8.21 -16.82
#